data_5916d54a550090a2ddfa8803cd42425d
#
_entry.id   5916d54a550090a2ddfa8803cd42425d
#
_cell.length_a   1.000
_cell.length_b   1.000
_cell.length_c   1.000
_cell.angle_alpha   90.00
_cell.angle_beta   90.00
_cell.angle_gamma   90.00
#
_symmetry.space_group_name_H-M   'P 1'
#
loop_
_entity.id
_entity.type
_entity.pdbx_description
1 polymer ?
#
loop_
_entity_poly.entity_id
_entity_poly.type
_entity_poly.pdbx_seq_one_letter_code
_entity_poly.pdbx_strand_id
1 'polypeptide(L)'
;WTFKQGGVMKGELSMGAISKDVKNKYHKTIIMQIHGRLTNDQKVLIGQKDNNAPPMLKIYWEKGQIRVKTKVLKNKRDTGKDILYTSSWEDDNGYTFSEYVGFGKFTLEVKASEGRLEVLLNGKSKVYKGIHIEKWGVFENYFKAGNYLSTKDKGAFSKVRYYSLEVSH
;
A
#
# COMPACT_ATOMS: atom_id res chain seq x y z
N TRP A 1 -3.38 -14.76 0.40
CA TRP A 1 -4.37 -14.70 -0.69
C TRP A 1 -3.74 -14.20 -1.99
N THR A 2 -4.37 -14.45 -3.10
CA THR A 2 -3.97 -13.95 -4.43
C THR A 2 -5.00 -12.94 -4.94
N PHE A 3 -4.64 -12.11 -5.93
CA PHE A 3 -5.61 -11.22 -6.58
C PHE A 3 -6.77 -11.95 -7.23
N LYS A 4 -6.58 -13.22 -7.64
CA LYS A 4 -7.66 -14.07 -8.16
C LYS A 4 -8.70 -14.42 -7.09
N GLN A 5 -8.27 -14.67 -5.86
CA GLN A 5 -9.18 -14.88 -4.72
C GLN A 5 -9.86 -13.56 -4.32
N GLY A 6 -9.13 -12.47 -4.46
CA GLY A 6 -9.55 -11.15 -4.02
C GLY A 6 -9.40 -10.95 -2.53
N GLY A 7 -9.72 -9.75 -2.08
CA GLY A 7 -9.70 -9.40 -0.66
C GLY A 7 -10.15 -7.96 -0.43
N VAL A 8 -10.68 -7.73 0.76
CA VAL A 8 -11.12 -6.42 1.22
C VAL A 8 -10.52 -6.12 2.59
N MET A 9 -9.99 -4.91 2.75
CA MET A 9 -9.62 -4.37 4.06
C MET A 9 -10.30 -3.02 4.22
N LYS A 10 -11.05 -2.85 5.30
CA LYS A 10 -11.78 -1.62 5.63
C LYS A 10 -11.52 -1.22 7.07
N GLY A 11 -11.36 0.08 7.31
CA GLY A 11 -11.21 0.60 8.67
C GLY A 11 -11.75 2.01 8.81
N GLU A 12 -12.24 2.33 10.01
CA GLU A 12 -12.43 3.70 10.47
C GLU A 12 -11.21 4.08 11.31
N LEU A 13 -10.53 5.16 10.96
CA LEU A 13 -9.29 5.56 11.61
C LEU A 13 -9.10 7.06 11.66
N SER A 14 -8.15 7.52 12.48
CA SER A 14 -7.69 8.90 12.50
C SER A 14 -6.18 8.97 12.73
N MET A 15 -5.57 10.06 12.28
CA MET A 15 -4.24 10.45 12.73
C MET A 15 -4.34 11.03 14.15
N GLY A 16 -3.78 10.32 15.15
CA GLY A 16 -3.81 10.78 16.54
C GLY A 16 -2.77 11.85 16.83
N ALA A 17 -1.56 11.70 16.28
CA ALA A 17 -0.47 12.66 16.36
C ALA A 17 0.63 12.30 15.36
N ILE A 18 1.40 13.27 14.92
CA ILE A 18 2.59 13.06 14.08
C ILE A 18 3.54 14.23 14.25
N SER A 19 4.84 13.94 14.37
CA SER A 19 5.88 14.95 14.46
C SER A 19 6.09 15.69 13.14
N LYS A 20 6.76 16.83 13.24
CA LYS A 20 7.16 17.65 12.11
C LYS A 20 8.68 17.62 11.93
N ASP A 21 9.13 17.86 10.72
CA ASP A 21 10.54 18.05 10.39
C ASP A 21 11.06 19.42 10.84
N VAL A 22 12.35 19.65 10.64
CA VAL A 22 13.01 20.93 10.96
C VAL A 22 12.45 22.14 10.19
N LYS A 23 11.69 21.90 9.11
CA LYS A 23 11.00 22.94 8.31
C LYS A 23 9.54 23.11 8.72
N ASN A 24 9.16 22.60 9.91
CA ASN A 24 7.80 22.63 10.45
C ASN A 24 6.74 21.92 9.55
N LYS A 25 7.15 20.97 8.72
CA LYS A 25 6.25 20.16 7.86
C LYS A 25 5.99 18.83 8.54
N TYR A 26 4.74 18.39 8.56
CA TYR A 26 4.40 17.06 9.07
C TYR A 26 5.15 15.98 8.31
N HIS A 27 5.71 15.02 9.03
CA HIS A 27 6.14 13.76 8.45
C HIS A 27 4.97 13.04 7.79
N LYS A 28 5.24 11.95 7.10
CA LYS A 28 4.22 11.07 6.53
C LYS A 28 4.34 9.69 7.14
N THR A 29 3.21 9.00 7.24
CA THR A 29 3.20 7.62 7.72
C THR A 29 2.34 6.75 6.81
N ILE A 30 2.77 5.50 6.59
CA ILE A 30 1.96 4.51 5.90
C ILE A 30 0.97 3.94 6.91
N ILE A 31 -0.31 3.95 6.55
CA ILE A 31 -1.41 3.51 7.41
C ILE A 31 -2.00 2.17 6.95
N MET A 32 -2.07 1.92 5.63
CA MET A 32 -2.51 0.64 5.06
C MET A 32 -1.61 0.23 3.91
N GLN A 33 -1.44 -1.09 3.72
CA GLN A 33 -0.69 -1.67 2.59
C GLN A 33 -1.33 -2.98 2.11
N ILE A 34 -1.10 -3.30 0.82
CA ILE A 34 -1.05 -4.66 0.33
C ILE A 34 0.43 -4.98 0.09
N HIS A 35 0.92 -6.03 0.72
CA HIS A 35 2.31 -6.46 0.59
C HIS A 35 2.36 -7.79 -0.15
N GLY A 36 3.22 -7.88 -1.15
CA GLY A 36 3.46 -9.11 -1.86
C GLY A 36 4.29 -10.11 -1.04
N ARG A 37 4.14 -11.37 -1.39
CA ARG A 37 4.92 -12.48 -0.88
C ARG A 37 5.26 -13.45 -2.01
N LEU A 38 6.50 -13.90 -2.07
CA LEU A 38 6.90 -14.99 -2.94
C LEU A 38 6.46 -16.34 -2.35
N THR A 39 6.03 -17.26 -3.20
CA THR A 39 5.93 -18.68 -2.82
C THR A 39 7.34 -19.24 -2.57
N ASN A 40 7.44 -20.41 -1.96
CA ASN A 40 8.73 -21.07 -1.76
C ASN A 40 9.41 -21.40 -3.10
N ASP A 41 8.64 -21.85 -4.09
CA ASP A 41 9.16 -22.14 -5.43
C ASP A 41 9.67 -20.90 -6.15
N GLN A 42 8.91 -19.80 -6.08
CA GLN A 42 9.33 -18.52 -6.64
C GLN A 42 10.63 -17.99 -5.99
N LYS A 43 10.72 -18.10 -4.66
CA LYS A 43 11.91 -17.73 -3.92
C LYS A 43 13.14 -18.51 -4.39
N VAL A 44 13.01 -19.83 -4.52
CA VAL A 44 14.08 -20.70 -5.03
C VAL A 44 14.44 -20.35 -6.47
N LEU A 45 13.43 -20.15 -7.33
CA LEU A 45 13.61 -19.83 -8.75
C LEU A 45 14.47 -18.57 -8.98
N ILE A 46 14.32 -17.55 -8.12
CA ILE A 46 15.10 -16.31 -8.23
C ILE A 46 16.30 -16.24 -7.28
N GLY A 47 16.58 -17.29 -6.51
CA GLY A 47 17.72 -17.34 -5.59
C GLY A 47 17.61 -16.39 -4.39
N GLN A 48 16.38 -16.00 -3.99
CA GLN A 48 16.16 -15.12 -2.85
C GLN A 48 16.11 -15.91 -1.53
N LYS A 49 16.68 -15.35 -0.45
CA LYS A 49 16.74 -16.03 0.86
C LYS A 49 15.42 -16.06 1.62
N ASP A 50 14.58 -15.06 1.41
CA ASP A 50 13.28 -14.91 2.10
C ASP A 50 12.11 -14.82 1.09
N ASN A 51 10.89 -14.83 1.58
CA ASN A 51 9.69 -14.73 0.76
C ASN A 51 9.23 -13.28 0.52
N ASN A 52 10.08 -12.29 0.77
CA ASN A 52 9.72 -10.90 0.63
C ASN A 52 9.50 -10.51 -0.84
N ALA A 53 8.39 -9.88 -1.13
CA ALA A 53 8.10 -9.22 -2.41
C ALA A 53 7.71 -7.76 -2.16
N PRO A 54 7.74 -6.88 -3.16
CA PRO A 54 7.48 -5.46 -2.92
C PRO A 54 6.04 -5.21 -2.42
N PRO A 55 5.80 -4.12 -1.68
CA PRO A 55 4.45 -3.70 -1.33
C PRO A 55 3.75 -3.18 -2.58
N MET A 56 2.68 -3.87 -3.02
CA MET A 56 1.86 -3.46 -4.17
C MET A 56 1.23 -2.10 -3.97
N LEU A 57 0.65 -1.91 -2.79
CA LEU A 57 -0.10 -0.72 -2.40
C LEU A 57 0.48 -0.16 -1.12
N LYS A 58 0.71 1.15 -1.10
CA LYS A 58 1.03 1.93 0.10
C LYS A 58 0.07 3.11 0.20
N ILE A 59 -0.62 3.22 1.32
CA ILE A 59 -1.52 4.34 1.60
C ILE A 59 -0.94 5.15 2.74
N TYR A 60 -0.69 6.42 2.46
CA TYR A 60 -0.09 7.37 3.38
C TYR A 60 -1.12 8.35 3.92
N TRP A 61 -1.00 8.69 5.19
CA TRP A 61 -1.40 10.00 5.65
C TRP A 61 -0.22 10.96 5.42
N GLU A 62 -0.44 12.00 4.64
CA GLU A 62 0.57 13.00 4.29
C GLU A 62 -0.05 14.40 4.32
N LYS A 63 0.37 15.24 5.26
CA LYS A 63 -0.08 16.64 5.39
C LYS A 63 -1.60 16.82 5.51
N GLY A 64 -2.27 15.89 6.17
CA GLY A 64 -3.73 15.91 6.35
C GLY A 64 -4.54 15.35 5.20
N GLN A 65 -3.89 14.79 4.18
CA GLN A 65 -4.54 14.13 3.05
C GLN A 65 -4.12 12.66 2.95
N ILE A 66 -4.91 11.88 2.24
CA ILE A 66 -4.61 10.47 1.96
C ILE A 66 -3.98 10.37 0.59
N ARG A 67 -2.77 9.84 0.56
CA ARG A 67 -2.02 9.60 -0.67
C ARG A 67 -1.82 8.11 -0.90
N VAL A 68 -2.09 7.67 -2.11
CA VAL A 68 -1.96 6.28 -2.56
C VAL A 68 -0.81 6.16 -3.53
N LYS A 69 0.04 5.16 -3.33
CA LYS A 69 1.06 4.73 -4.29
C LYS A 69 0.90 3.25 -4.59
N THR A 70 1.03 2.90 -5.85
CA THR A 70 1.05 1.52 -6.33
C THR A 70 2.41 1.18 -6.95
N LYS A 71 2.69 -0.10 -7.08
CA LYS A 71 3.85 -0.56 -7.84
C LYS A 71 3.52 -0.67 -9.32
N VAL A 72 4.42 -0.16 -10.14
CA VAL A 72 4.40 -0.28 -11.60
C VAL A 72 5.68 -0.97 -12.06
N LEU A 73 5.59 -1.76 -13.12
CA LEU A 73 6.77 -2.34 -13.74
C LEU A 73 7.60 -1.26 -14.44
N LYS A 74 8.89 -1.26 -14.23
CA LYS A 74 9.85 -0.42 -14.96
C LYS A 74 9.83 -0.73 -16.46
N ASN A 75 9.77 -2.03 -16.79
CA ASN A 75 9.59 -2.51 -18.14
C ASN A 75 8.30 -3.32 -18.23
N LYS A 76 7.33 -2.82 -18.96
CA LYS A 76 6.01 -3.47 -19.15
C LYS A 76 6.08 -4.83 -19.85
N ARG A 77 7.20 -5.12 -20.54
CA ARG A 77 7.41 -6.40 -21.25
C ARG A 77 7.90 -7.51 -20.31
N ASP A 78 8.37 -7.19 -19.10
CA ASP A 78 8.85 -8.19 -18.16
C ASP A 78 7.74 -9.22 -17.85
N THR A 79 8.12 -10.48 -17.83
CA THR A 79 7.24 -11.64 -17.61
C THR A 79 7.96 -12.74 -16.84
N GLY A 80 7.24 -13.80 -16.45
CA GLY A 80 7.83 -14.98 -15.82
C GLY A 80 8.62 -14.62 -14.56
N LYS A 81 9.89 -15.06 -14.49
CA LYS A 81 10.75 -14.80 -13.33
C LYS A 81 11.14 -13.33 -13.17
N ASP A 82 11.17 -12.56 -14.26
CA ASP A 82 11.67 -11.19 -14.23
C ASP A 82 10.78 -10.29 -13.37
N ILE A 83 9.48 -10.53 -13.34
CA ILE A 83 8.56 -9.78 -12.49
C ILE A 83 8.61 -10.16 -11.02
N LEU A 84 9.29 -11.26 -10.65
CA LEU A 84 9.44 -11.69 -9.26
C LEU A 84 10.47 -10.83 -8.49
N TYR A 85 11.41 -10.20 -9.20
CA TYR A 85 12.41 -9.36 -8.56
C TYR A 85 11.83 -8.03 -8.09
N THR A 86 12.13 -7.64 -6.87
CA THR A 86 11.75 -6.31 -6.33
C THR A 86 12.27 -5.17 -7.20
N SER A 87 13.46 -5.35 -7.80
CA SER A 87 14.08 -4.36 -8.67
C SER A 87 13.33 -4.08 -9.97
N SER A 88 12.45 -4.96 -10.41
CA SER A 88 11.61 -4.79 -11.61
C SER A 88 10.45 -3.82 -11.40
N TRP A 89 10.18 -3.48 -10.14
CA TRP A 89 9.06 -2.64 -9.76
C TRP A 89 9.54 -1.31 -9.17
N GLU A 90 8.79 -0.24 -9.44
CA GLU A 90 8.97 1.07 -8.84
C GLU A 90 7.64 1.63 -8.34
N ASP A 91 7.69 2.67 -7.52
CA ASP A 91 6.47 3.38 -7.11
C ASP A 91 5.98 4.26 -8.26
N ASP A 92 4.69 4.26 -8.50
CA ASP A 92 4.05 5.23 -9.39
C ASP A 92 4.18 6.67 -8.86
N ASN A 93 3.71 7.65 -9.64
CA ASN A 93 3.69 9.06 -9.20
C ASN A 93 2.77 9.29 -8.00
N GLY A 94 1.88 8.34 -7.70
CA GLY A 94 0.91 8.40 -6.64
C GLY A 94 -0.29 9.28 -6.96
N TYR A 95 -1.38 9.00 -6.26
CA TYR A 95 -2.63 9.75 -6.30
C TYR A 95 -2.95 10.29 -4.91
N THR A 96 -3.28 11.56 -4.80
CA THR A 96 -3.72 12.18 -3.54
C THR A 96 -5.20 12.51 -3.65
N PHE A 97 -6.00 12.01 -2.71
CA PHE A 97 -7.39 12.41 -2.62
C PHE A 97 -7.50 13.91 -2.30
N SER A 98 -8.42 14.60 -2.96
CA SER A 98 -8.63 16.04 -2.74
C SER A 98 -9.19 16.38 -1.36
N GLU A 99 -9.79 15.39 -0.70
CA GLU A 99 -10.37 15.54 0.63
C GLU A 99 -9.29 15.71 1.69
N TYR A 100 -9.43 16.75 2.51
CA TYR A 100 -8.59 16.99 3.67
C TYR A 100 -9.21 16.33 4.90
N VAL A 101 -8.61 15.25 5.37
CA VAL A 101 -9.07 14.50 6.56
C VAL A 101 -8.46 15.05 7.86
N GLY A 102 -7.34 15.76 7.76
CA GLY A 102 -6.65 16.32 8.92
C GLY A 102 -6.36 15.27 9.99
N PHE A 103 -6.76 15.57 11.22
CA PHE A 103 -6.70 14.67 12.37
C PHE A 103 -8.08 14.10 12.72
N GLY A 104 -9.11 14.37 11.91
CA GLY A 104 -10.45 13.83 12.07
C GLY A 104 -10.53 12.34 11.73
N LYS A 105 -11.68 11.73 12.05
CA LYS A 105 -11.98 10.37 11.63
C LYS A 105 -12.30 10.30 10.14
N PHE A 106 -11.88 9.23 9.50
CA PHE A 106 -12.21 8.91 8.12
C PHE A 106 -12.31 7.40 7.93
N THR A 107 -13.04 7.00 6.91
CA THR A 107 -13.13 5.61 6.48
C THR A 107 -12.22 5.36 5.29
N LEU A 108 -11.41 4.31 5.37
CA LEU A 108 -10.55 3.86 4.29
C LEU A 108 -10.88 2.41 3.97
N GLU A 109 -11.12 2.12 2.68
CA GLU A 109 -11.41 0.78 2.21
C GLU A 109 -10.54 0.45 1.00
N VAL A 110 -9.99 -0.76 0.98
CA VAL A 110 -9.18 -1.31 -0.10
C VAL A 110 -9.85 -2.57 -0.60
N LYS A 111 -10.18 -2.61 -1.89
CA LYS A 111 -10.73 -3.79 -2.57
C LYS A 111 -9.75 -4.24 -3.65
N ALA A 112 -9.31 -5.47 -3.57
CA ALA A 112 -8.43 -6.09 -4.55
C ALA A 112 -9.11 -7.29 -5.18
N SER A 113 -9.04 -7.40 -6.49
CA SER A 113 -9.51 -8.53 -7.28
C SER A 113 -8.65 -8.69 -8.52
N GLU A 114 -8.83 -9.75 -9.29
CA GLU A 114 -8.06 -9.98 -10.50
C GLU A 114 -8.13 -8.76 -11.45
N GLY A 115 -6.97 -8.23 -11.79
CA GLY A 115 -6.84 -7.06 -12.68
C GLY A 115 -7.40 -5.74 -12.14
N ARG A 116 -7.86 -5.69 -10.89
CA ARG A 116 -8.49 -4.49 -10.32
C ARG A 116 -8.07 -4.25 -8.87
N LEU A 117 -7.67 -3.02 -8.60
CA LEU A 117 -7.46 -2.50 -7.26
C LEU A 117 -8.26 -1.22 -7.09
N GLU A 118 -9.01 -1.10 -6.01
CA GLU A 118 -9.80 0.08 -5.69
C GLU A 118 -9.51 0.54 -4.26
N VAL A 119 -9.30 1.84 -4.10
CA VAL A 119 -9.14 2.49 -2.79
C VAL A 119 -10.26 3.51 -2.64
N LEU A 120 -10.99 3.42 -1.53
CA LEU A 120 -12.07 4.36 -1.22
C LEU A 120 -11.72 5.14 0.05
N LEU A 121 -11.83 6.46 -0.03
CA LEU A 121 -11.75 7.39 1.10
C LEU A 121 -13.13 8.01 1.31
N ASN A 122 -13.77 7.76 2.45
CA ASN A 122 -15.11 8.26 2.77
C ASN A 122 -16.11 8.04 1.62
N GLY A 123 -16.05 6.87 0.97
CA GLY A 123 -16.88 6.50 -0.19
C GLY A 123 -16.41 7.03 -1.55
N LYS A 124 -15.47 7.96 -1.62
CA LYS A 124 -14.88 8.41 -2.89
C LYS A 124 -13.82 7.43 -3.36
N SER A 125 -13.93 6.91 -4.59
CA SER A 125 -13.05 5.85 -5.07
C SER A 125 -11.96 6.33 -6.01
N LYS A 126 -10.81 5.64 -5.95
CA LYS A 126 -9.77 5.61 -6.96
C LYS A 126 -9.54 4.18 -7.41
N VAL A 127 -9.71 3.94 -8.70
CA VAL A 127 -9.56 2.61 -9.31
C VAL A 127 -8.26 2.54 -10.11
N TYR A 128 -7.55 1.42 -9.97
CA TYR A 128 -6.37 1.05 -10.73
C TYR A 128 -6.66 -0.24 -11.51
N LYS A 129 -6.30 -0.24 -12.79
CA LYS A 129 -6.48 -1.36 -13.73
C LYS A 129 -5.29 -1.44 -14.68
N GLY A 130 -5.24 -2.51 -15.48
CA GLY A 130 -4.29 -2.68 -16.56
C GLY A 130 -3.06 -3.48 -16.14
N ILE A 131 -2.09 -3.54 -17.06
CA ILE A 131 -1.01 -4.52 -17.07
C ILE A 131 -0.22 -4.63 -15.77
N HIS A 132 -0.02 -3.54 -15.05
CA HIS A 132 0.72 -3.57 -13.78
C HIS A 132 -0.05 -4.32 -12.69
N ILE A 133 -1.38 -4.09 -12.61
CA ILE A 133 -2.25 -4.77 -11.64
C ILE A 133 -2.45 -6.24 -12.03
N GLU A 134 -2.62 -6.53 -13.32
CA GLU A 134 -2.74 -7.89 -13.85
C GLU A 134 -1.49 -8.72 -13.55
N LYS A 135 -0.31 -8.19 -13.85
CA LYS A 135 0.96 -8.88 -13.58
C LYS A 135 1.27 -9.03 -12.10
N TRP A 136 0.69 -8.20 -11.24
CA TRP A 136 0.82 -8.38 -9.80
C TRP A 136 0.16 -9.66 -9.29
N GLY A 137 -0.79 -10.23 -10.01
CA GLY A 137 -1.44 -11.50 -9.71
C GLY A 137 -0.50 -12.70 -9.54
N VAL A 138 0.78 -12.58 -9.92
CA VAL A 138 1.80 -13.62 -9.72
C VAL A 138 2.16 -13.83 -8.24
N PHE A 139 1.97 -12.83 -7.40
CA PHE A 139 2.33 -12.90 -5.98
C PHE A 139 1.18 -13.39 -5.10
N GLU A 140 1.53 -14.08 -4.03
CA GLU A 140 0.70 -14.11 -2.83
C GLU A 140 0.71 -12.72 -2.18
N ASN A 141 -0.34 -12.38 -1.46
CA ASN A 141 -0.49 -11.07 -0.86
C ASN A 141 -1.00 -11.14 0.58
N TYR A 142 -0.75 -10.11 1.35
CA TYR A 142 -1.35 -9.91 2.66
C TYR A 142 -1.59 -8.43 2.93
N PHE A 143 -2.66 -8.15 3.64
CA PHE A 143 -2.96 -6.81 4.11
C PHE A 143 -2.11 -6.45 5.33
N LYS A 144 -1.73 -5.18 5.40
CA LYS A 144 -1.16 -4.56 6.60
C LYS A 144 -1.96 -3.32 6.95
N ALA A 145 -2.39 -3.22 8.20
CA ALA A 145 -2.91 -2.00 8.80
C ALA A 145 -2.01 -1.62 9.99
N GLY A 146 -1.71 -0.35 10.15
CA GLY A 146 -0.82 0.04 11.25
C GLY A 146 -0.26 1.45 11.09
N ASN A 147 0.98 1.62 11.51
CA ASN A 147 1.66 2.90 11.56
C ASN A 147 3.14 2.71 11.21
N TYR A 148 3.52 3.02 9.99
CA TYR A 148 4.91 2.97 9.54
C TYR A 148 5.38 4.38 9.16
N LEU A 149 6.01 5.05 10.13
CA LEU A 149 6.53 6.41 9.96
C LEU A 149 7.67 6.42 8.93
N SER A 150 7.53 7.26 7.91
CA SER A 150 8.44 7.33 6.77
C SER A 150 9.42 8.50 6.91
N THR A 151 10.32 8.43 7.90
CA THR A 151 11.41 9.40 8.11
C THR A 151 12.59 8.73 8.82
N LYS A 152 13.76 9.36 8.72
CA LYS A 152 14.96 9.01 9.49
C LYS A 152 15.25 10.04 10.58
N ASP A 153 14.42 11.06 10.76
CA ASP A 153 14.63 12.11 11.75
C ASP A 153 14.59 11.51 13.16
N LYS A 154 15.66 11.77 13.91
CA LYS A 154 15.79 11.26 15.28
C LYS A 154 14.69 11.87 16.17
N GLY A 155 14.02 11.00 16.94
CA GLY A 155 12.93 11.40 17.82
C GLY A 155 11.58 11.64 17.11
N ALA A 156 11.50 11.43 15.79
CA ALA A 156 10.23 11.51 15.08
C ALA A 156 9.26 10.42 15.56
N PHE A 157 7.98 10.77 15.60
CA PHE A 157 6.93 9.84 16.03
C PHE A 157 5.65 10.04 15.21
N SER A 158 4.80 9.03 15.21
CA SER A 158 3.42 9.11 14.74
C SER A 158 2.52 8.18 15.57
N LYS A 159 1.23 8.49 15.61
CA LYS A 159 0.20 7.72 16.31
C LYS A 159 -1.04 7.64 15.43
N VAL A 160 -1.38 6.45 14.97
CA VAL A 160 -2.60 6.16 14.23
C VAL A 160 -3.59 5.48 15.18
N ARG A 161 -4.86 5.85 15.14
CA ARG A 161 -5.93 5.22 15.89
C ARG A 161 -6.86 4.52 14.92
N TYR A 162 -7.09 3.23 15.15
CA TYR A 162 -8.11 2.44 14.47
C TYR A 162 -9.30 2.28 15.41
N TYR A 163 -10.49 2.67 14.94
CA TYR A 163 -11.75 2.51 15.66
C TYR A 163 -12.46 1.22 15.23
N SER A 164 -12.27 0.86 13.96
CA SER A 164 -12.64 -0.46 13.43
C SER A 164 -11.63 -0.90 12.40
N LEU A 165 -11.48 -2.22 12.22
CA LEU A 165 -10.69 -2.83 11.16
C LEU A 165 -11.31 -4.18 10.82
N GLU A 166 -11.70 -4.34 9.56
CA GLU A 166 -12.27 -5.56 9.00
C GLU A 166 -11.40 -6.01 7.84
N VAL A 167 -11.16 -7.32 7.74
CA VAL A 167 -10.42 -7.95 6.64
C VAL A 167 -11.17 -9.20 6.21
N SER A 168 -11.36 -9.37 4.91
CA SER A 168 -11.97 -10.56 4.29
C SER A 168 -11.25 -10.98 3.00
N HIS A 169 -11.32 -12.27 2.68
CA HIS A 169 -10.79 -12.88 1.48
C HIS A 169 -11.80 -13.86 0.89
#